data_46abe10090a9f81d6f66d5642985d919
#
_entry.id   46abe10090a9f81d6f66d5642985d919
#
_cell.length_a   1.000
_cell.length_b   1.000
_cell.length_c   1.000
_cell.angle_alpha   90.00
_cell.angle_beta   90.00
_cell.angle_gamma   90.00
#
_symmetry.space_group_name_H-M   'P 1'
#
loop_
_entity.id
_entity.type
_entity.pdbx_description
1 polymer ?
#
loop_
_entity_poly.entity_id
_entity_poly.type
_entity_poly.pdbx_seq_one_letter_code
_entity_poly.pdbx_strand_id
1 'polypeptide(L)'
;MPKRRKGGTDANRRALLHAVAHIELNAIDLAFDIVARFGAQMPRSFTDDWIQVGDDEARHFTMLGSRLKAVDSFYGDLPAHDGLWQSAQDTSADLAARLAIVPMVLEARGLDVTPRMVDQFRGAGDSASAEVLQTIYEEEVAHVAAGTRWFKYLAKKQSRDAEVWFQELVREYFNGQLRKPFNKPARSKAGMPVSFYEPLAEMLEGN
;
A
#
# COMPACT_ATOMS: atom_id res chain seq x y z
N MET A 1 -28.15 19.04 24.77
CA MET A 1 -26.72 18.69 24.63
C MET A 1 -26.41 18.47 23.16
N PRO A 2 -25.46 19.18 22.56
CA PRO A 2 -25.10 18.92 21.16
C PRO A 2 -24.51 17.52 21.04
N LYS A 3 -24.98 16.75 20.05
CA LYS A 3 -24.42 15.41 19.73
C LYS A 3 -22.92 15.54 19.47
N ARG A 4 -22.09 14.84 20.23
CA ARG A 4 -20.66 14.69 19.96
C ARG A 4 -20.47 14.24 18.51
N ARG A 5 -19.89 15.12 17.69
CA ARG A 5 -19.46 14.76 16.32
C ARG A 5 -18.49 13.58 16.45
N LYS A 6 -18.80 12.46 15.81
CA LYS A 6 -17.95 11.27 15.67
C LYS A 6 -16.88 11.55 14.58
N GLY A 7 -16.10 12.61 14.74
CA GLY A 7 -14.94 12.90 13.93
C GLY A 7 -13.74 12.99 14.87
N GLY A 8 -12.62 12.37 14.51
CA GLY A 8 -11.39 12.48 15.29
C GLY A 8 -10.99 13.95 15.50
N THR A 9 -10.22 14.22 16.53
CA THR A 9 -9.70 15.58 16.81
C THR A 9 -8.84 16.05 15.63
N ASP A 10 -8.64 17.37 15.48
CA ASP A 10 -7.76 17.94 14.46
C ASP A 10 -6.35 17.34 14.53
N ALA A 11 -5.87 17.08 15.73
CA ALA A 11 -4.59 16.39 15.95
C ALA A 11 -4.58 14.97 15.34
N ASN A 12 -5.67 14.21 15.51
CA ASN A 12 -5.76 12.86 14.91
C ASN A 12 -5.83 12.91 13.38
N ARG A 13 -6.51 13.90 12.80
CA ARG A 13 -6.55 14.09 11.34
C ARG A 13 -5.18 14.45 10.79
N ARG A 14 -4.47 15.38 11.44
CA ARG A 14 -3.07 15.72 11.09
C ARG A 14 -2.16 14.51 11.17
N ALA A 15 -2.24 13.74 12.26
CA ALA A 15 -1.43 12.53 12.43
C ALA A 15 -1.71 11.49 11.34
N LEU A 16 -2.97 11.31 10.93
CA LEU A 16 -3.35 10.39 9.87
C LEU A 16 -2.83 10.84 8.50
N LEU A 17 -3.01 12.13 8.14
CA LEU A 17 -2.45 12.68 6.90
C LEU A 17 -0.93 12.58 6.85
N HIS A 18 -0.25 12.86 7.98
CA HIS A 18 1.19 12.73 8.09
C HIS A 18 1.66 11.28 7.92
N ALA A 19 0.95 10.32 8.52
CA ALA A 19 1.28 8.90 8.40
C ALA A 19 1.10 8.40 6.96
N VAL A 20 0.03 8.82 6.26
CA VAL A 20 -0.16 8.49 4.84
C VAL A 20 0.95 9.15 4.00
N ALA A 21 1.25 10.45 4.21
CA ALA A 21 2.33 11.13 3.50
C ALA A 21 3.69 10.42 3.67
N HIS A 22 3.94 9.83 4.84
CA HIS A 22 5.15 9.03 5.06
C HIS A 22 5.14 7.72 4.26
N ILE A 23 3.99 7.07 4.14
CA ILE A 23 3.84 5.87 3.31
C ILE A 23 4.15 6.21 1.85
N GLU A 24 3.52 7.26 1.29
CA GLU A 24 3.73 7.68 -0.10
C GLU A 24 5.21 8.04 -0.37
N LEU A 25 5.87 8.77 0.55
CA LEU A 25 7.30 9.07 0.41
C LEU A 25 8.16 7.81 0.32
N ASN A 26 7.89 6.82 1.18
CA ASN A 26 8.60 5.54 1.09
C ASN A 26 8.25 4.78 -0.19
N ALA A 27 7.00 4.83 -0.64
CA ALA A 27 6.56 4.17 -1.87
C ALA A 27 7.28 4.70 -3.11
N ILE A 28 7.59 6.01 -3.16
CA ILE A 28 8.46 6.59 -4.21
C ILE A 28 9.81 5.87 -4.23
N ASP A 29 10.50 5.83 -3.09
CA ASP A 29 11.82 5.21 -2.98
C ASP A 29 11.76 3.71 -3.32
N LEU A 30 10.71 3.01 -2.89
CA LEU A 30 10.52 1.59 -3.14
C LEU A 30 10.25 1.27 -4.62
N ALA A 31 9.51 2.13 -5.33
CA ALA A 31 9.27 2.00 -6.75
C ALA A 31 10.57 2.16 -7.56
N PHE A 32 11.44 3.07 -7.18
CA PHE A 32 12.75 3.22 -7.83
C PHE A 32 13.77 2.18 -7.37
N ASP A 33 13.73 1.73 -6.11
CA ASP A 33 14.59 0.66 -5.61
C ASP A 33 14.34 -0.67 -6.34
N ILE A 34 13.08 -1.02 -6.59
CA ILE A 34 12.75 -2.25 -7.32
C ILE A 34 13.25 -2.21 -8.77
N VAL A 35 13.18 -1.04 -9.42
CA VAL A 35 13.75 -0.83 -10.76
C VAL A 35 15.28 -0.95 -10.73
N ALA A 36 15.92 -0.29 -9.78
CA ALA A 36 17.39 -0.29 -9.67
C ALA A 36 17.95 -1.69 -9.42
N ARG A 37 17.28 -2.48 -8.59
CA ARG A 37 17.76 -3.83 -8.24
C ARG A 37 17.43 -4.88 -9.28
N PHE A 38 16.26 -4.84 -9.86
CA PHE A 38 15.72 -5.95 -10.63
C PHE A 38 15.39 -5.61 -12.08
N GLY A 39 15.34 -4.33 -12.45
CA GLY A 39 14.93 -3.89 -13.79
C GLY A 39 15.76 -4.49 -14.92
N ALA A 40 17.07 -4.64 -14.74
CA ALA A 40 17.95 -5.21 -15.75
C ALA A 40 17.67 -6.69 -16.09
N GLN A 41 16.98 -7.42 -15.20
CA GLN A 41 16.65 -8.84 -15.35
C GLN A 41 15.22 -9.07 -15.88
N MET A 42 14.46 -7.98 -16.02
CA MET A 42 13.04 -8.00 -16.37
C MET A 42 12.78 -7.36 -17.73
N PRO A 43 11.64 -7.66 -18.37
CA PRO A 43 11.23 -6.92 -19.57
C PRO A 43 11.14 -5.42 -19.32
N ARG A 44 11.38 -4.60 -20.35
CA ARG A 44 11.32 -3.14 -20.23
C ARG A 44 9.99 -2.64 -19.62
N SER A 45 8.89 -3.26 -19.97
CA SER A 45 7.57 -2.91 -19.41
C SER A 45 7.49 -3.03 -17.89
N PHE A 46 8.34 -3.86 -17.25
CA PHE A 46 8.47 -3.87 -15.79
C PHE A 46 9.00 -2.53 -15.27
N THR A 47 10.07 -2.03 -15.89
CA THR A 47 10.65 -0.74 -15.52
C THR A 47 9.66 0.39 -15.78
N ASP A 48 8.99 0.38 -16.95
CA ASP A 48 8.03 1.41 -17.32
C ASP A 48 6.85 1.46 -16.32
N ASP A 49 6.34 0.30 -15.88
CA ASP A 49 5.29 0.22 -14.86
C ASP A 49 5.71 0.80 -13.51
N TRP A 50 6.90 0.44 -13.01
CA TRP A 50 7.36 0.92 -11.71
C TRP A 50 7.80 2.38 -11.71
N ILE A 51 8.26 2.91 -12.86
CA ILE A 51 8.49 4.36 -13.02
C ILE A 51 7.14 5.10 -12.94
N GLN A 52 6.08 4.57 -13.57
CA GLN A 52 4.75 5.17 -13.47
C GLN A 52 4.22 5.15 -12.03
N VAL A 53 4.39 4.03 -11.31
CA VAL A 53 4.05 3.96 -9.88
C VAL A 53 4.80 5.04 -9.10
N GLY A 54 6.12 5.16 -9.28
CA GLY A 54 6.91 6.18 -8.58
C GLY A 54 6.49 7.62 -8.88
N ASP A 55 6.05 7.92 -10.11
CA ASP A 55 5.51 9.23 -10.49
C ASP A 55 4.16 9.51 -9.80
N ASP A 56 3.28 8.53 -9.78
CA ASP A 56 1.99 8.62 -9.08
C ASP A 56 2.19 8.85 -7.57
N GLU A 57 3.09 8.10 -6.93
CA GLU A 57 3.43 8.23 -5.50
C GLU A 57 4.01 9.62 -5.17
N ALA A 58 4.86 10.18 -6.05
CA ALA A 58 5.40 11.53 -5.89
C ALA A 58 4.28 12.59 -5.95
N ARG A 59 3.29 12.38 -6.79
CA ARG A 59 2.10 13.23 -6.87
C ARG A 59 1.23 13.08 -5.62
N HIS A 60 1.00 11.87 -5.14
CA HIS A 60 0.27 11.58 -3.90
C HIS A 60 0.93 12.29 -2.70
N PHE A 61 2.25 12.14 -2.55
CA PHE A 61 3.00 12.83 -1.50
C PHE A 61 2.85 14.36 -1.57
N THR A 62 2.90 14.93 -2.78
CA THR A 62 2.73 16.38 -3.00
C THR A 62 1.33 16.84 -2.62
N MET A 63 0.28 16.08 -2.96
CA MET A 63 -1.10 16.36 -2.60
C MET A 63 -1.28 16.35 -1.08
N LEU A 64 -0.74 15.34 -0.39
CA LEU A 64 -0.79 15.22 1.07
C LEU A 64 0.01 16.32 1.76
N GLY A 65 1.18 16.70 1.23
CA GLY A 65 1.97 17.82 1.71
C GLY A 65 1.19 19.15 1.65
N SER A 66 0.43 19.36 0.58
CA SER A 66 -0.46 20.51 0.42
C SER A 66 -1.61 20.48 1.44
N ARG A 67 -2.18 19.30 1.71
CA ARG A 67 -3.22 19.14 2.74
C ARG A 67 -2.69 19.37 4.15
N LEU A 68 -1.50 18.86 4.48
CA LEU A 68 -0.86 19.13 5.77
C LEU A 68 -0.67 20.63 5.99
N LYS A 69 -0.16 21.37 5.01
CA LYS A 69 -0.03 22.85 5.10
C LYS A 69 -1.37 23.53 5.36
N ALA A 70 -2.44 23.08 4.71
CA ALA A 70 -3.79 23.66 4.87
C ALA A 70 -4.44 23.37 6.24
N VAL A 71 -3.85 22.45 7.04
CA VAL A 71 -4.28 22.15 8.42
C VAL A 71 -3.21 22.53 9.45
N ASP A 72 -2.36 23.52 9.12
CA ASP A 72 -1.29 24.05 9.96
C ASP A 72 -0.31 22.97 10.45
N SER A 73 0.17 22.13 9.51
CA SER A 73 1.16 21.08 9.76
C SER A 73 2.05 20.90 8.52
N PHE A 74 3.11 20.10 8.61
CA PHE A 74 3.96 19.72 7.48
C PHE A 74 4.51 18.31 7.68
N TYR A 75 5.02 17.71 6.61
CA TYR A 75 5.71 16.43 6.71
C TYR A 75 7.02 16.61 7.49
N GLY A 76 7.19 15.82 8.54
CA GLY A 76 8.29 15.93 9.50
C GLY A 76 7.88 16.47 10.88
N ASP A 77 6.67 17.02 11.02
CA ASP A 77 6.14 17.46 12.33
C ASP A 77 5.96 16.32 13.33
N LEU A 78 5.74 15.11 12.85
CA LEU A 78 5.46 13.95 13.67
C LEU A 78 6.47 12.83 13.39
N PRO A 79 6.76 11.98 14.39
CA PRO A 79 7.62 10.83 14.16
C PRO A 79 6.96 9.85 13.19
N ALA A 80 7.79 9.16 12.42
CA ALA A 80 7.42 8.11 11.49
C ALA A 80 8.25 6.85 11.76
N HIS A 81 7.84 5.71 11.19
CA HIS A 81 8.54 4.44 11.33
C HIS A 81 9.02 3.96 9.95
N ASP A 82 10.07 3.19 9.92
CA ASP A 82 10.73 2.68 8.70
C ASP A 82 10.28 1.28 8.27
N GLY A 83 9.13 0.82 8.75
CA GLY A 83 8.66 -0.55 8.52
C GLY A 83 8.50 -0.96 7.06
N LEU A 84 8.14 -0.02 6.17
CA LEU A 84 8.12 -0.25 4.72
C LEU A 84 9.53 -0.48 4.17
N TRP A 85 10.48 0.37 4.56
CA TRP A 85 11.86 0.27 4.14
C TRP A 85 12.54 -0.99 4.70
N GLN A 86 12.26 -1.37 5.94
CA GLN A 86 12.74 -2.63 6.51
C GLN A 86 12.26 -3.83 5.70
N SER A 87 10.98 -3.87 5.31
CA SER A 87 10.45 -4.94 4.45
C SER A 87 11.13 -4.99 3.08
N ALA A 88 11.54 -3.84 2.56
CA ALA A 88 12.32 -3.78 1.32
C ALA A 88 13.75 -4.31 1.50
N GLN A 89 14.38 -4.05 2.63
CA GLN A 89 15.70 -4.59 2.95
C GLN A 89 15.63 -6.12 3.10
N ASP A 90 14.65 -6.64 3.82
CA ASP A 90 14.45 -8.07 4.05
C ASP A 90 14.21 -8.84 2.73
N THR A 91 13.64 -8.17 1.72
CA THR A 91 13.36 -8.75 0.38
C THR A 91 14.35 -8.29 -0.70
N SER A 92 15.48 -7.71 -0.32
CA SER A 92 16.41 -7.04 -1.25
C SER A 92 17.08 -7.95 -2.28
N ALA A 93 17.14 -9.25 -2.01
CA ALA A 93 17.79 -10.25 -2.88
C ALA A 93 16.79 -11.07 -3.72
N ASP A 94 15.47 -10.98 -3.44
CA ASP A 94 14.44 -11.79 -4.09
C ASP A 94 13.31 -10.92 -4.62
N LEU A 95 13.19 -10.83 -5.94
CA LEU A 95 12.14 -10.05 -6.60
C LEU A 95 10.75 -10.60 -6.31
N ALA A 96 10.57 -11.93 -6.23
CA ALA A 96 9.26 -12.50 -5.94
C ALA A 96 8.81 -12.18 -4.51
N ALA A 97 9.72 -12.27 -3.54
CA ALA A 97 9.48 -11.85 -2.17
C ALA A 97 9.17 -10.33 -2.10
N ARG A 98 9.94 -9.48 -2.80
CA ARG A 98 9.70 -8.03 -2.91
C ARG A 98 8.28 -7.74 -3.42
N LEU A 99 7.86 -8.37 -4.51
CA LEU A 99 6.53 -8.18 -5.09
C LEU A 99 5.43 -8.73 -4.18
N ALA A 100 5.65 -9.85 -3.51
CA ALA A 100 4.68 -10.41 -2.58
C ALA A 100 4.49 -9.50 -1.36
N ILE A 101 5.57 -8.96 -0.79
CA ILE A 101 5.49 -8.22 0.48
C ILE A 101 5.14 -6.76 0.26
N VAL A 102 5.82 -6.03 -0.63
CA VAL A 102 5.61 -4.59 -0.76
C VAL A 102 4.27 -4.30 -1.44
N PRO A 103 4.05 -4.52 -2.73
CA PRO A 103 2.76 -4.14 -3.34
C PRO A 103 1.60 -5.04 -2.93
N MET A 104 1.79 -6.37 -2.80
CA MET A 104 0.67 -7.28 -2.62
C MET A 104 0.24 -7.48 -1.15
N VAL A 105 1.09 -7.14 -0.16
CA VAL A 105 0.71 -7.13 1.26
C VAL A 105 0.59 -5.72 1.78
N LEU A 106 1.64 -4.91 1.72
CA LEU A 106 1.69 -3.62 2.39
C LEU A 106 0.84 -2.55 1.67
N GLU A 107 1.01 -2.33 0.36
CA GLU A 107 0.18 -1.39 -0.40
C GLU A 107 -1.27 -1.91 -0.55
N ALA A 108 -1.47 -3.21 -0.75
CA ALA A 108 -2.80 -3.80 -0.77
C ALA A 108 -3.58 -3.57 0.55
N ARG A 109 -2.90 -3.33 1.68
CA ARG A 109 -3.55 -2.90 2.92
C ARG A 109 -4.17 -1.51 2.79
N GLY A 110 -3.60 -0.64 1.98
CA GLY A 110 -4.19 0.65 1.61
C GLY A 110 -5.58 0.49 1.00
N LEU A 111 -5.76 -0.49 0.08
CA LEU A 111 -7.07 -0.78 -0.51
C LEU A 111 -8.14 -1.15 0.54
N ASP A 112 -7.74 -1.77 1.64
CA ASP A 112 -8.67 -2.20 2.68
C ASP A 112 -9.08 -1.06 3.62
N VAL A 113 -8.16 -0.16 3.95
CA VAL A 113 -8.35 0.82 5.05
C VAL A 113 -8.71 2.22 4.56
N THR A 114 -8.26 2.63 3.38
CA THR A 114 -8.46 3.99 2.87
C THR A 114 -9.92 4.37 2.68
N PRO A 115 -10.85 3.50 2.22
CA PRO A 115 -12.26 3.86 2.13
C PRO A 115 -12.84 4.33 3.47
N ARG A 116 -12.48 3.67 4.57
CA ARG A 116 -12.92 4.08 5.91
C ARG A 116 -12.28 5.41 6.34
N MET A 117 -11.03 5.66 5.96
CA MET A 117 -10.39 6.95 6.23
C MET A 117 -11.10 8.09 5.49
N VAL A 118 -11.44 7.89 4.21
CA VAL A 118 -12.23 8.84 3.41
C VAL A 118 -13.55 9.18 4.09
N ASP A 119 -14.30 8.17 4.55
CA ASP A 119 -15.56 8.37 5.27
C ASP A 119 -15.37 9.13 6.59
N GLN A 120 -14.29 8.87 7.31
CA GLN A 120 -13.95 9.59 8.55
C GLN A 120 -13.69 11.07 8.30
N PHE A 121 -12.93 11.42 7.25
CA PHE A 121 -12.66 12.81 6.88
C PHE A 121 -13.92 13.52 6.40
N ARG A 122 -14.75 12.88 5.57
CA ARG A 122 -16.07 13.41 5.15
C ARG A 122 -16.98 13.65 6.37
N GLY A 123 -17.05 12.70 7.27
CA GLY A 123 -17.84 12.81 8.50
C GLY A 123 -17.37 13.90 9.47
N ALA A 124 -16.09 14.25 9.39
CA ALA A 124 -15.50 15.37 10.15
C ALA A 124 -15.69 16.74 9.47
N GLY A 125 -16.21 16.78 8.22
CA GLY A 125 -16.37 18.00 7.43
C GLY A 125 -15.11 18.42 6.67
N ASP A 126 -14.10 17.56 6.58
CA ASP A 126 -12.87 17.80 5.82
C ASP A 126 -12.94 17.09 4.45
N SER A 127 -13.78 17.62 3.57
CA SER A 127 -13.98 17.07 2.23
C SER A 127 -12.71 17.11 1.39
N ALA A 128 -11.90 18.17 1.55
CA ALA A 128 -10.68 18.31 0.74
C ALA A 128 -9.64 17.22 1.05
N SER A 129 -9.47 16.83 2.33
CA SER A 129 -8.61 15.68 2.66
C SER A 129 -9.23 14.36 2.20
N ALA A 130 -10.55 14.22 2.29
CA ALA A 130 -11.25 13.04 1.79
C ALA A 130 -11.10 12.86 0.28
N GLU A 131 -11.11 13.94 -0.50
CA GLU A 131 -10.90 13.91 -1.96
C GLU A 131 -9.48 13.45 -2.31
N VAL A 132 -8.46 13.95 -1.61
CA VAL A 132 -7.07 13.49 -1.81
C VAL A 132 -6.94 12.00 -1.52
N LEU A 133 -7.45 11.53 -0.38
CA LEU A 133 -7.42 10.10 -0.03
C LEU A 133 -8.23 9.24 -0.99
N GLN A 134 -9.32 9.76 -1.55
CA GLN A 134 -10.11 9.06 -2.55
C GLN A 134 -9.32 8.87 -3.86
N THR A 135 -8.62 9.92 -4.32
CA THR A 135 -7.76 9.86 -5.50
C THR A 135 -6.66 8.82 -5.31
N ILE A 136 -5.95 8.88 -4.19
CA ILE A 136 -4.91 7.89 -3.83
C ILE A 136 -5.49 6.48 -3.88
N TYR A 137 -6.62 6.23 -3.20
CA TYR A 137 -7.27 4.92 -3.19
C TYR A 137 -7.59 4.38 -4.59
N GLU A 138 -8.08 5.23 -5.48
CA GLU A 138 -8.47 4.82 -6.84
C GLU A 138 -7.26 4.42 -7.68
N GLU A 139 -6.14 5.11 -7.52
CA GLU A 139 -4.90 4.88 -8.25
C GLU A 139 -4.09 3.71 -7.65
N GLU A 140 -4.14 3.49 -6.33
CA GLU A 140 -3.53 2.35 -5.65
C GLU A 140 -3.96 0.97 -6.20
N VAL A 141 -5.16 0.87 -6.76
CA VAL A 141 -5.60 -0.36 -7.43
C VAL A 141 -4.66 -0.74 -8.58
N ALA A 142 -4.14 0.26 -9.31
CA ALA A 142 -3.21 0.04 -10.42
C ALA A 142 -1.81 -0.35 -9.93
N HIS A 143 -1.35 0.22 -8.80
CA HIS A 143 -0.06 -0.12 -8.18
C HIS A 143 -0.04 -1.57 -7.69
N VAL A 144 -1.05 -1.98 -6.94
CA VAL A 144 -1.22 -3.38 -6.53
C VAL A 144 -1.37 -4.31 -7.73
N ALA A 145 -2.06 -3.87 -8.80
CA ALA A 145 -2.20 -4.65 -10.03
C ALA A 145 -0.86 -4.83 -10.76
N ALA A 146 0.02 -3.82 -10.75
CA ALA A 146 1.38 -3.95 -11.27
C ALA A 146 2.16 -5.02 -10.49
N GLY A 147 2.13 -4.96 -9.15
CA GLY A 147 2.74 -5.99 -8.29
C GLY A 147 2.22 -7.39 -8.59
N THR A 148 0.90 -7.56 -8.64
CA THR A 148 0.25 -8.85 -8.92
C THR A 148 0.59 -9.38 -10.31
N ARG A 149 0.61 -8.51 -11.33
CA ARG A 149 0.96 -8.88 -12.71
C ARG A 149 2.37 -9.43 -12.80
N TRP A 150 3.33 -8.72 -12.22
CA TRP A 150 4.73 -9.12 -12.27
C TRP A 150 5.04 -10.32 -11.40
N PHE A 151 4.36 -10.46 -10.28
CA PHE A 151 4.44 -11.68 -9.46
C PHE A 151 3.95 -12.91 -10.23
N LYS A 152 2.79 -12.83 -10.88
CA LYS A 152 2.25 -13.91 -11.73
C LYS A 152 3.14 -14.20 -12.93
N TYR A 153 3.78 -13.19 -13.51
CA TYR A 153 4.78 -13.38 -14.57
C TYR A 153 5.95 -14.25 -14.07
N LEU A 154 6.49 -13.96 -12.90
CA LEU A 154 7.58 -14.75 -12.30
C LEU A 154 7.11 -16.17 -11.97
N ALA A 155 5.94 -16.34 -11.39
CA ALA A 155 5.36 -17.65 -11.08
C ALA A 155 5.25 -18.52 -12.33
N LYS A 156 4.73 -17.95 -13.42
CA LYS A 156 4.66 -18.63 -14.73
C LYS A 156 6.04 -18.99 -15.26
N LYS A 157 7.01 -18.07 -15.19
CA LYS A 157 8.39 -18.28 -15.66
C LYS A 157 9.08 -19.41 -14.91
N GLN A 158 8.75 -19.60 -13.61
CA GLN A 158 9.31 -20.64 -12.73
C GLN A 158 8.43 -21.88 -12.64
N SER A 159 7.33 -21.97 -13.41
CA SER A 159 6.37 -23.09 -13.37
C SER A 159 5.82 -23.36 -11.96
N ARG A 160 5.59 -22.29 -11.17
CA ARG A 160 5.02 -22.34 -9.82
C ARG A 160 3.56 -21.91 -9.84
N ASP A 161 2.76 -22.46 -8.92
CA ASP A 161 1.43 -21.93 -8.62
C ASP A 161 1.58 -20.58 -7.92
N ALA A 162 0.95 -19.54 -8.47
CA ALA A 162 1.13 -18.19 -7.99
C ALA A 162 0.52 -17.97 -6.58
N GLU A 163 -0.60 -18.62 -6.28
CA GLU A 163 -1.29 -18.45 -5.00
C GLU A 163 -0.53 -19.16 -3.87
N VAL A 164 -0.11 -20.39 -4.13
CA VAL A 164 0.70 -21.16 -3.19
C VAL A 164 2.03 -20.45 -2.92
N TRP A 165 2.71 -20.02 -3.98
CA TRP A 165 4.00 -19.35 -3.83
C TRP A 165 3.90 -18.02 -3.09
N PHE A 166 2.88 -17.21 -3.37
CA PHE A 166 2.60 -15.99 -2.61
C PHE A 166 2.44 -16.29 -1.12
N GLN A 167 1.65 -17.30 -0.77
CA GLN A 167 1.42 -17.67 0.62
C GLN A 167 2.69 -18.15 1.32
N GLU A 168 3.55 -18.90 0.63
CA GLU A 168 4.86 -19.32 1.14
C GLU A 168 5.74 -18.10 1.46
N LEU A 169 5.89 -17.19 0.51
CA LEU A 169 6.70 -15.97 0.67
C LEU A 169 6.16 -15.06 1.77
N VAL A 170 4.85 -14.91 1.89
CA VAL A 170 4.27 -14.12 2.99
C VAL A 170 4.57 -14.76 4.35
N ARG A 171 4.53 -16.09 4.48
CA ARG A 171 4.90 -16.76 5.74
C ARG A 171 6.38 -16.61 6.07
N GLU A 172 7.23 -16.56 5.06
CA GLU A 172 8.68 -16.45 5.22
C GLU A 172 9.15 -15.02 5.54
N TYR A 173 8.61 -14.03 4.81
CA TYR A 173 9.14 -12.66 4.83
C TYR A 173 8.27 -11.65 5.57
N PHE A 174 7.01 -11.97 5.89
CA PHE A 174 6.12 -11.03 6.56
C PHE A 174 5.94 -11.36 8.03
N ASN A 175 6.62 -10.59 8.90
CA ASN A 175 6.53 -10.75 10.35
C ASN A 175 5.22 -10.23 10.96
N GLY A 176 4.29 -9.71 10.14
CA GLY A 176 3.00 -9.20 10.56
C GLY A 176 1.86 -10.20 10.38
N GLN A 177 0.64 -9.71 10.57
CA GLN A 177 -0.58 -10.48 10.33
C GLN A 177 -1.42 -9.81 9.25
N LEU A 178 -1.94 -10.59 8.31
CA LEU A 178 -2.96 -10.11 7.38
C LEU A 178 -4.28 -9.93 8.16
N ARG A 179 -4.70 -8.66 8.30
CA ARG A 179 -5.86 -8.30 9.14
C ARG A 179 -7.10 -8.03 8.32
N LYS A 180 -8.20 -8.68 8.67
CA LYS A 180 -9.55 -8.33 8.17
C LYS A 180 -9.99 -6.95 8.69
N PRO A 181 -10.96 -6.29 8.04
CA PRO A 181 -11.63 -6.71 6.81
C PRO A 181 -10.77 -6.49 5.56
N PHE A 182 -11.02 -7.30 4.52
CA PHE A 182 -10.43 -7.12 3.20
C PHE A 182 -11.43 -6.46 2.25
N ASN A 183 -10.96 -5.52 1.45
CA ASN A 183 -11.71 -4.97 0.33
C ASN A 183 -11.63 -5.91 -0.88
N LYS A 184 -12.42 -7.00 -0.81
CA LYS A 184 -12.43 -8.05 -1.85
C LYS A 184 -12.63 -7.51 -3.27
N PRO A 185 -13.56 -6.55 -3.52
CA PRO A 185 -13.71 -5.97 -4.86
C PRO A 185 -12.46 -5.27 -5.38
N ALA A 186 -11.82 -4.41 -4.57
CA ALA A 186 -10.62 -3.68 -4.97
C ALA A 186 -9.43 -4.63 -5.20
N ARG A 187 -9.20 -5.58 -4.29
CA ARG A 187 -8.17 -6.60 -4.43
C ARG A 187 -8.38 -7.47 -5.68
N SER A 188 -9.62 -7.89 -5.95
CA SER A 188 -9.96 -8.62 -7.19
C SER A 188 -9.68 -7.80 -8.44
N LYS A 189 -10.03 -6.50 -8.43
CA LYS A 189 -9.73 -5.58 -9.54
C LYS A 189 -8.22 -5.43 -9.76
N ALA A 190 -7.44 -5.48 -8.69
CA ALA A 190 -5.98 -5.51 -8.73
C ALA A 190 -5.39 -6.89 -9.10
N GLY A 191 -6.23 -7.86 -9.50
CA GLY A 191 -5.79 -9.19 -9.91
C GLY A 191 -5.45 -10.15 -8.76
N MET A 192 -5.79 -9.78 -7.51
CA MET A 192 -5.61 -10.60 -6.31
C MET A 192 -6.95 -11.18 -5.83
N PRO A 193 -7.40 -12.33 -6.34
CA PRO A 193 -8.58 -13.01 -5.82
C PRO A 193 -8.36 -13.48 -4.37
N VAL A 194 -9.45 -13.80 -3.69
CA VAL A 194 -9.47 -14.15 -2.24
C VAL A 194 -8.55 -15.33 -1.89
N SER A 195 -8.34 -16.24 -2.83
CA SER A 195 -7.46 -17.40 -2.71
C SER A 195 -5.99 -17.05 -2.41
N PHE A 196 -5.53 -15.85 -2.79
CA PHE A 196 -4.19 -15.42 -2.43
C PHE A 196 -4.02 -15.18 -0.92
N TYR A 197 -4.96 -14.51 -0.27
CA TYR A 197 -4.75 -13.91 1.05
C TYR A 197 -5.67 -14.42 2.17
N GLU A 198 -6.88 -14.92 1.89
CA GLU A 198 -7.78 -15.41 2.95
C GLU A 198 -7.18 -16.59 3.74
N PRO A 199 -6.52 -17.58 3.12
CA PRO A 199 -5.92 -18.67 3.88
C PRO A 199 -4.85 -18.22 4.88
N LEU A 200 -4.18 -17.10 4.61
CA LEU A 200 -3.17 -16.51 5.52
C LEU A 200 -3.80 -15.80 6.73
N ALA A 201 -5.00 -15.27 6.59
CA ALA A 201 -5.71 -14.61 7.67
C ALA A 201 -6.46 -15.61 8.60
N GLU A 202 -6.94 -16.73 8.06
CA GLU A 202 -7.70 -17.74 8.79
C GLU A 202 -6.83 -18.60 9.71
N MET A 203 -5.59 -18.85 9.34
CA MET A 203 -4.65 -19.65 10.14
C MET A 203 -4.34 -19.04 11.52
N LEU A 204 -4.67 -17.77 11.74
CA LEU A 204 -4.37 -17.04 12.98
C LEU A 204 -5.58 -16.91 13.92
N GLU A 205 -6.78 -17.27 13.46
CA GLU A 205 -8.00 -17.33 14.29
C GLU A 205 -8.16 -18.71 14.99
N GLY A 206 -7.29 -19.68 14.67
CA GLY A 206 -7.35 -21.07 15.14
C GLY A 206 -6.30 -21.50 16.19
N ASN A 207 -5.54 -20.53 16.77
CA ASN A 207 -4.56 -20.79 17.83
C ASN A 207 -4.89 -20.06 19.12
#